data_3af790ee6f0cc47bc621bba47aa77486
#
_entry.id   3af790ee6f0cc47bc621bba47aa77486
#
_cell.length_a   1.000
_cell.length_b   1.000
_cell.length_c   1.000
_cell.angle_alpha   90.00
_cell.angle_beta   90.00
_cell.angle_gamma   90.00
#
_symmetry.space_group_name_H-M   'P 1'
#
loop_
_entity.id
_entity.type
_entity.pdbx_description
1 polymer ?
#
loop_
_entity_poly.entity_id
_entity_poly.type
_entity_poly.pdbx_seq_one_letter_code
_entity_poly.pdbx_strand_id
1 'polypeptide(L)'
;MSTVLDIDLLRTFHAVARLGRFRAAAELVNRSPAAVSVQIQRLEAIAGGRLLERDNQSVTLTALGKRLLSSTGEVLAAHDRVVEDIKGKRLAGRVIFGIPDEYAAHVIRDILPGFATSWPNVVLEVKTAPSFKLRDQISRGKLDLAIVVQPAKESRPADVLTVTTPVWVGSPSYVVDDTRPLPLALYAEPCPYRAAMTSSLQSAGRKWRVILDSGSTQVIKACVESGLAVTLLDRARVSADMRVLDGLPQIEDHDVVLMRGDRGRTTEAMELLATRLRQRFRL
;
A
#
# COMPACT_ATOMS: atom_id res chain seq x y z
N MET A 1 8.40 21.62 -31.85
CA MET A 1 8.87 20.22 -31.72
C MET A 1 7.87 19.47 -30.85
N SER A 2 7.36 18.32 -31.30
CA SER A 2 6.46 17.49 -30.49
C SER A 2 7.26 16.88 -29.33
N THR A 3 6.79 17.10 -28.09
CA THR A 3 7.40 16.50 -26.90
C THR A 3 7.02 15.02 -26.85
N VAL A 4 7.99 14.12 -26.94
CA VAL A 4 7.76 12.66 -26.89
C VAL A 4 8.11 12.15 -25.49
N LEU A 5 7.17 11.46 -24.86
CA LEU A 5 7.38 10.76 -23.59
C LEU A 5 7.72 9.29 -23.87
N ASP A 6 8.94 8.90 -23.56
CA ASP A 6 9.44 7.54 -23.69
C ASP A 6 8.88 6.63 -22.59
N ILE A 7 8.35 5.48 -22.96
CA ILE A 7 7.77 4.50 -22.04
C ILE A 7 8.79 4.00 -21.01
N ASP A 8 10.05 3.80 -21.39
CA ASP A 8 11.10 3.35 -20.48
C ASP A 8 11.41 4.40 -19.41
N LEU A 9 11.42 5.68 -19.78
CA LEU A 9 11.59 6.77 -18.82
C LEU A 9 10.43 6.83 -17.84
N LEU A 10 9.20 6.64 -18.30
CA LEU A 10 8.02 6.61 -17.45
C LEU A 10 8.05 5.41 -16.50
N ARG A 11 8.40 4.21 -16.97
CA ARG A 11 8.56 3.02 -16.11
C ARG A 11 9.60 3.24 -15.02
N THR A 12 10.75 3.80 -15.37
CA THR A 12 11.81 4.12 -14.42
C THR A 12 11.36 5.13 -13.38
N PHE A 13 10.67 6.20 -13.80
CA PHE A 13 10.11 7.19 -12.91
C PHE A 13 9.08 6.58 -11.93
N HIS A 14 8.16 5.75 -12.44
CA HIS A 14 7.20 5.03 -11.59
C HIS A 14 7.88 4.11 -10.58
N ALA A 15 8.97 3.43 -10.96
CA ALA A 15 9.75 2.59 -10.04
C ALA A 15 10.40 3.42 -8.92
N VAL A 16 11.04 4.55 -9.26
CA VAL A 16 11.67 5.45 -8.27
C VAL A 16 10.63 6.07 -7.34
N ALA A 17 9.52 6.58 -7.90
CA ALA A 17 8.42 7.18 -7.15
C ALA A 17 7.79 6.20 -6.13
N ARG A 18 7.72 4.90 -6.50
CA ARG A 18 7.17 3.86 -5.65
C ARG A 18 8.10 3.44 -4.52
N LEU A 19 9.37 3.23 -4.86
CA LEU A 19 10.33 2.62 -3.92
C LEU A 19 11.07 3.66 -3.07
N GLY A 20 10.98 4.95 -3.42
CA GLY A 20 11.64 6.04 -2.70
C GLY A 20 13.16 5.96 -2.68
N ARG A 21 13.77 5.04 -3.45
CA ARG A 21 15.22 4.78 -3.48
C ARG A 21 15.68 4.40 -4.88
N PHE A 22 16.70 5.08 -5.39
CA PHE A 22 17.25 4.84 -6.73
C PHE A 22 17.81 3.43 -6.89
N ARG A 23 18.49 2.89 -5.88
CA ARG A 23 19.09 1.55 -5.92
C ARG A 23 18.01 0.46 -6.05
N ALA A 24 16.97 0.52 -5.24
CA ALA A 24 15.85 -0.43 -5.31
C ALA A 24 15.09 -0.33 -6.64
N ALA A 25 14.91 0.90 -7.15
CA ALA A 25 14.31 1.10 -8.47
C ALA A 25 15.18 0.51 -9.60
N ALA A 26 16.51 0.65 -9.51
CA ALA A 26 17.46 0.11 -10.48
C ALA A 26 17.37 -1.43 -10.58
N GLU A 27 17.32 -2.11 -9.44
CA GLU A 27 17.11 -3.55 -9.38
C GLU A 27 15.78 -3.96 -10.04
N LEU A 28 14.71 -3.20 -9.78
CA LEU A 28 13.38 -3.48 -10.35
C LEU A 28 13.32 -3.32 -11.87
N VAL A 29 14.01 -2.31 -12.42
CA VAL A 29 14.01 -2.04 -13.88
C VAL A 29 15.18 -2.70 -14.61
N ASN A 30 15.94 -3.55 -13.93
CA ASN A 30 17.13 -4.25 -14.45
C ASN A 30 18.16 -3.27 -15.08
N ARG A 31 18.47 -2.18 -14.35
CA ARG A 31 19.46 -1.17 -14.77
C ARG A 31 20.40 -0.82 -13.63
N SER A 32 21.49 -0.12 -13.92
CA SER A 32 22.35 0.42 -12.88
C SER A 32 21.72 1.67 -12.23
N PRO A 33 22.05 1.99 -10.96
CA PRO A 33 21.58 3.22 -10.32
C PRO A 33 21.96 4.50 -11.08
N ALA A 34 23.14 4.51 -11.72
CA ALA A 34 23.58 5.61 -12.58
C ALA A 34 22.66 5.77 -13.80
N ALA A 35 22.31 4.66 -14.47
CA ALA A 35 21.40 4.68 -15.62
C ALA A 35 20.00 5.17 -15.23
N VAL A 36 19.49 4.74 -14.08
CA VAL A 36 18.21 5.24 -13.52
C VAL A 36 18.28 6.75 -13.29
N SER A 37 19.36 7.26 -12.69
CA SER A 37 19.54 8.69 -12.47
C SER A 37 19.53 9.49 -13.78
N VAL A 38 20.22 9.01 -14.81
CA VAL A 38 20.25 9.64 -16.14
C VAL A 38 18.83 9.63 -16.78
N GLN A 39 18.10 8.53 -16.66
CA GLN A 39 16.72 8.43 -17.17
C GLN A 39 15.78 9.42 -16.48
N ILE A 40 15.88 9.56 -15.15
CA ILE A 40 15.09 10.55 -14.41
C ILE A 40 15.46 11.98 -14.84
N GLN A 41 16.74 12.33 -14.97
CA GLN A 41 17.16 13.65 -15.44
C GLN A 41 16.62 13.96 -16.84
N ARG A 42 16.65 12.97 -17.74
CA ARG A 42 16.08 13.11 -19.09
C ARG A 42 14.58 13.35 -19.05
N LEU A 43 13.86 12.63 -18.20
CA LEU A 43 12.42 12.84 -18.02
C LEU A 43 12.11 14.20 -17.41
N GLU A 44 12.88 14.67 -16.45
CA GLU A 44 12.76 16.00 -15.84
C GLU A 44 13.02 17.13 -16.86
N ALA A 45 13.98 16.93 -17.76
CA ALA A 45 14.22 17.87 -18.86
C ALA A 45 13.04 17.94 -19.82
N ILE A 46 12.41 16.79 -20.14
CA ILE A 46 11.21 16.72 -20.98
C ILE A 46 10.01 17.36 -20.27
N ALA A 47 9.86 17.12 -18.97
CA ALA A 47 8.76 17.65 -18.15
C ALA A 47 8.90 19.15 -17.81
N GLY A 48 10.06 19.75 -18.08
CA GLY A 48 10.33 21.15 -17.80
C GLY A 48 10.54 21.51 -16.33
N GLY A 49 10.86 20.52 -15.48
CA GLY A 49 11.11 20.73 -14.06
C GLY A 49 11.39 19.44 -13.28
N ARG A 50 11.82 19.62 -12.04
CA ARG A 50 12.09 18.47 -11.16
C ARG A 50 10.82 17.71 -10.84
N LEU A 51 10.89 16.38 -10.96
CA LEU A 51 9.82 15.44 -10.62
C LEU A 51 10.01 14.86 -9.21
N LEU A 52 11.28 14.82 -8.76
CA LEU A 52 11.70 14.23 -7.49
C LEU A 52 12.47 15.25 -6.65
N GLU A 53 12.16 15.30 -5.37
CA GLU A 53 12.96 15.95 -4.34
C GLU A 53 13.85 14.88 -3.71
N ARG A 54 15.14 15.21 -3.56
CA ARG A 54 16.14 14.30 -2.99
C ARG A 54 16.54 14.84 -1.64
N ASP A 55 16.32 14.06 -0.61
CA ASP A 55 16.94 14.23 0.70
C ASP A 55 17.97 13.12 0.91
N ASN A 56 18.89 13.29 1.87
CA ASN A 56 19.97 12.33 2.12
C ASN A 56 19.51 10.91 2.45
N GLN A 57 18.24 10.72 2.80
CA GLN A 57 17.68 9.42 3.19
C GLN A 57 16.48 8.95 2.37
N SER A 58 15.82 9.84 1.60
CA SER A 58 14.59 9.51 0.88
C SER A 58 14.42 10.31 -0.41
N VAL A 59 13.59 9.79 -1.29
CA VAL A 59 13.17 10.45 -2.52
C VAL A 59 11.67 10.66 -2.45
N THR A 60 11.22 11.91 -2.56
CA THR A 60 9.81 12.28 -2.55
C THR A 60 9.40 12.91 -3.88
N LEU A 61 8.10 12.96 -4.15
CA LEU A 61 7.54 13.52 -5.37
C LEU A 61 7.28 15.03 -5.22
N THR A 62 7.74 15.83 -6.19
CA THR A 62 7.29 17.21 -6.34
C THR A 62 5.80 17.28 -6.76
N ALA A 63 5.19 18.45 -6.74
CA ALA A 63 3.84 18.67 -7.27
C ALA A 63 3.74 18.26 -8.76
N LEU A 64 4.78 18.57 -9.57
CA LEU A 64 4.89 18.15 -10.96
C LEU A 64 5.01 16.63 -11.08
N GLY A 65 5.82 16.00 -10.22
CA GLY A 65 5.98 14.54 -10.16
C GLY A 65 4.68 13.83 -9.82
N LYS A 66 3.91 14.33 -8.86
CA LYS A 66 2.60 13.77 -8.50
C LYS A 66 1.63 13.82 -9.70
N ARG A 67 1.55 14.94 -10.41
CA ARG A 67 0.72 15.06 -11.61
C ARG A 67 1.16 14.10 -12.71
N LEU A 68 2.46 14.05 -13.01
CA LEU A 68 2.99 13.16 -14.05
C LEU A 68 2.72 11.68 -13.68
N LEU A 69 2.93 11.28 -12.44
CA LEU A 69 2.69 9.93 -11.97
C LEU A 69 1.22 9.51 -12.17
N SER A 70 0.29 10.40 -11.81
CA SER A 70 -1.14 10.17 -11.99
C SER A 70 -1.52 10.01 -13.46
N SER A 71 -1.08 10.93 -14.33
CA SER A 71 -1.44 10.94 -15.75
C SER A 71 -0.81 9.80 -16.55
N THR A 72 0.41 9.40 -16.22
CA THR A 72 1.15 8.42 -17.05
C THR A 72 0.87 6.96 -16.73
N GLY A 73 0.21 6.69 -15.60
CA GLY A 73 -0.18 5.31 -15.26
C GLY A 73 -1.15 4.69 -16.27
N GLU A 74 -2.07 5.48 -16.85
CA GLU A 74 -3.00 5.02 -17.90
C GLU A 74 -2.29 4.80 -19.23
N VAL A 75 -1.33 5.66 -19.56
CA VAL A 75 -0.49 5.53 -20.76
C VAL A 75 0.29 4.21 -20.70
N LEU A 76 0.93 3.90 -19.58
CA LEU A 76 1.65 2.64 -19.40
C LEU A 76 0.72 1.43 -19.52
N ALA A 77 -0.47 1.49 -18.93
CA ALA A 77 -1.46 0.42 -19.03
C ALA A 77 -1.99 0.25 -20.46
N ALA A 78 -2.19 1.34 -21.20
CA ALA A 78 -2.59 1.28 -22.60
C ALA A 78 -1.49 0.70 -23.50
N HIS A 79 -0.24 1.10 -23.28
CA HIS A 79 0.91 0.53 -23.97
C HIS A 79 1.02 -0.99 -23.74
N ASP A 80 0.89 -1.43 -22.49
CA ASP A 80 0.97 -2.85 -22.16
C ASP A 80 -0.14 -3.66 -22.85
N ARG A 81 -1.37 -3.12 -22.92
CA ARG A 81 -2.48 -3.72 -23.67
C ARG A 81 -2.14 -3.90 -25.15
N VAL A 82 -1.65 -2.86 -25.81
CA VAL A 82 -1.29 -2.92 -27.23
C VAL A 82 -0.22 -3.97 -27.49
N VAL A 83 0.79 -4.05 -26.62
CA VAL A 83 1.86 -5.08 -26.73
C VAL A 83 1.29 -6.49 -26.60
N GLU A 84 0.35 -6.71 -25.69
CA GLU A 84 -0.29 -8.02 -25.50
C GLU A 84 -1.25 -8.38 -26.63
N ASP A 85 -2.02 -7.41 -27.15
CA ASP A 85 -2.89 -7.59 -28.30
C ASP A 85 -2.10 -8.02 -29.55
N ILE A 86 -0.94 -7.39 -29.79
CA ILE A 86 -0.03 -7.75 -30.90
C ILE A 86 0.49 -9.17 -30.74
N LYS A 87 0.74 -9.65 -29.51
CA LYS A 87 1.21 -11.00 -29.24
C LYS A 87 0.13 -12.07 -29.46
N GLY A 88 -1.12 -11.68 -29.73
CA GLY A 88 -2.23 -12.59 -30.04
C GLY A 88 -2.67 -13.47 -28.87
N LYS A 89 -2.20 -13.19 -27.67
CA LYS A 89 -2.57 -13.94 -26.46
C LYS A 89 -3.88 -13.39 -25.89
N ARG A 90 -4.98 -14.10 -26.08
CA ARG A 90 -6.19 -13.89 -25.30
C ARG A 90 -5.93 -14.43 -23.90
N LEU A 91 -5.40 -13.57 -23.02
CA LEU A 91 -5.20 -13.95 -21.62
C LEU A 91 -6.55 -14.33 -20.99
N ALA A 92 -6.64 -15.55 -20.54
CA ALA A 92 -7.80 -16.08 -19.82
C ALA A 92 -7.30 -16.81 -18.56
N GLY A 93 -8.18 -16.96 -17.60
CA GLY A 93 -7.87 -17.65 -16.36
C GLY A 93 -8.65 -17.11 -15.18
N ARG A 94 -8.34 -17.60 -13.98
CA ARG A 94 -8.93 -17.13 -12.73
C ARG A 94 -7.82 -16.66 -11.80
N VAL A 95 -8.04 -15.53 -11.12
CA VAL A 95 -7.17 -15.04 -10.06
C VAL A 95 -8.00 -14.79 -8.82
N ILE A 96 -7.65 -15.43 -7.71
CA ILE A 96 -8.27 -15.24 -6.41
C ILE A 96 -7.37 -14.31 -5.60
N PHE A 97 -7.88 -13.10 -5.35
CA PHE A 97 -7.13 -12.02 -4.73
C PHE A 97 -7.69 -11.68 -3.35
N GLY A 98 -6.83 -11.71 -2.33
CA GLY A 98 -7.15 -11.34 -0.96
C GLY A 98 -6.72 -9.93 -0.61
N ILE A 99 -7.56 -9.19 0.14
CA ILE A 99 -7.24 -7.83 0.57
C ILE A 99 -7.88 -7.52 1.92
N PRO A 100 -7.20 -6.81 2.85
CA PRO A 100 -7.82 -6.34 4.08
C PRO A 100 -8.91 -5.30 3.78
N ASP A 101 -9.98 -5.31 4.57
CA ASP A 101 -11.14 -4.41 4.39
C ASP A 101 -10.73 -2.94 4.31
N GLU A 102 -9.71 -2.56 5.08
CA GLU A 102 -9.22 -1.19 5.14
C GLU A 102 -8.68 -0.65 3.82
N TYR A 103 -8.20 -1.51 2.93
CA TYR A 103 -7.67 -1.12 1.61
C TYR A 103 -8.61 -1.49 0.46
N ALA A 104 -9.65 -2.28 0.75
CA ALA A 104 -10.52 -2.86 -0.28
C ALA A 104 -11.21 -1.79 -1.13
N ALA A 105 -11.75 -0.75 -0.51
CA ALA A 105 -12.45 0.32 -1.22
C ALA A 105 -11.57 1.01 -2.26
N HIS A 106 -10.32 1.36 -1.91
CA HIS A 106 -9.36 1.96 -2.83
C HIS A 106 -9.02 1.01 -3.99
N VAL A 107 -8.66 -0.23 -3.69
CA VAL A 107 -8.25 -1.19 -4.72
C VAL A 107 -9.41 -1.53 -5.66
N ILE A 108 -10.60 -1.77 -5.13
CA ILE A 108 -11.80 -2.12 -5.91
C ILE A 108 -12.24 -0.96 -6.80
N ARG A 109 -12.19 0.28 -6.31
CA ARG A 109 -12.63 1.45 -7.07
C ARG A 109 -11.59 1.93 -8.07
N ASP A 110 -10.32 1.98 -7.68
CA ASP A 110 -9.31 2.74 -8.41
C ASP A 110 -8.30 1.86 -9.19
N ILE A 111 -8.21 0.55 -8.86
CA ILE A 111 -7.21 -0.34 -9.47
C ILE A 111 -7.86 -1.46 -10.30
N LEU A 112 -8.79 -2.21 -9.71
CA LEU A 112 -9.36 -3.41 -10.35
C LEU A 112 -10.19 -3.13 -11.60
N PRO A 113 -10.98 -2.04 -11.71
CA PRO A 113 -11.77 -1.80 -12.93
C PRO A 113 -10.89 -1.69 -14.17
N GLY A 114 -9.76 -0.99 -14.05
CA GLY A 114 -8.82 -0.91 -15.16
C GLY A 114 -8.13 -2.23 -15.48
N PHE A 115 -7.95 -3.14 -14.52
CA PHE A 115 -7.47 -4.50 -14.80
C PHE A 115 -8.54 -5.31 -15.53
N ALA A 116 -9.78 -5.32 -15.05
CA ALA A 116 -10.89 -6.03 -15.67
C ALA A 116 -11.16 -5.56 -17.11
N THR A 117 -11.09 -4.23 -17.36
CA THR A 117 -11.21 -3.68 -18.71
C THR A 117 -10.05 -4.11 -19.62
N SER A 118 -8.83 -4.21 -19.09
CA SER A 118 -7.66 -4.64 -19.87
C SER A 118 -7.69 -6.14 -20.18
N TRP A 119 -8.23 -6.94 -19.29
CA TRP A 119 -8.20 -8.41 -19.36
C TRP A 119 -9.60 -9.02 -19.12
N PRO A 120 -10.58 -8.81 -20.04
CA PRO A 120 -11.99 -9.18 -19.83
C PRO A 120 -12.21 -10.70 -19.69
N ASN A 121 -11.28 -11.52 -20.17
CA ASN A 121 -11.37 -12.99 -20.08
C ASN A 121 -10.72 -13.54 -18.81
N VAL A 122 -10.17 -12.68 -17.93
CA VAL A 122 -9.65 -13.08 -16.62
C VAL A 122 -10.77 -12.95 -15.59
N VAL A 123 -11.14 -14.07 -14.98
CA VAL A 123 -12.09 -14.08 -13.87
C VAL A 123 -11.35 -13.67 -12.59
N LEU A 124 -11.69 -12.49 -12.07
CA LEU A 124 -11.12 -11.96 -10.84
C LEU A 124 -12.10 -12.19 -9.68
N GLU A 125 -11.67 -12.97 -8.69
CA GLU A 125 -12.41 -13.18 -7.45
C GLU A 125 -11.70 -12.44 -6.32
N VAL A 126 -12.37 -11.49 -5.66
CA VAL A 126 -11.81 -10.70 -4.55
C VAL A 126 -12.38 -11.21 -3.23
N LYS A 127 -11.52 -11.45 -2.25
CA LYS A 127 -11.87 -11.85 -0.89
C LYS A 127 -11.34 -10.83 0.10
N THR A 128 -12.19 -10.40 1.02
CA THR A 128 -11.76 -9.54 2.13
C THR A 128 -11.63 -10.34 3.41
N ALA A 129 -10.56 -10.10 4.14
CA ALA A 129 -10.34 -10.66 5.47
C ALA A 129 -9.16 -9.94 6.17
N PRO A 130 -9.02 -10.05 7.50
CA PRO A 130 -7.83 -9.56 8.20
C PRO A 130 -6.54 -10.19 7.69
N SER A 131 -5.42 -9.45 7.74
CA SER A 131 -4.11 -9.85 7.20
C SER A 131 -3.67 -11.26 7.61
N PHE A 132 -3.91 -11.66 8.85
CA PHE A 132 -3.53 -12.99 9.31
C PHE A 132 -4.31 -14.13 8.63
N LYS A 133 -5.61 -13.92 8.38
CA LYS A 133 -6.44 -14.89 7.64
C LYS A 133 -6.03 -14.98 6.18
N LEU A 134 -5.70 -13.83 5.57
CA LEU A 134 -5.21 -13.79 4.19
C LEU A 134 -3.88 -14.52 4.07
N ARG A 135 -2.99 -14.37 5.06
CA ARG A 135 -1.71 -15.07 5.12
C ARG A 135 -1.89 -16.59 5.24
N ASP A 136 -2.79 -17.05 6.11
CA ASP A 136 -3.15 -18.46 6.21
C ASP A 136 -3.75 -18.99 4.90
N GLN A 137 -4.62 -18.24 4.25
CA GLN A 137 -5.21 -18.63 2.97
C GLN A 137 -4.18 -18.70 1.83
N ILE A 138 -3.20 -17.79 1.79
CA ILE A 138 -2.06 -17.82 0.86
C ILE A 138 -1.23 -19.08 1.10
N SER A 139 -0.84 -19.37 2.34
CA SER A 139 -0.02 -20.55 2.67
C SER A 139 -0.71 -21.89 2.34
N ARG A 140 -2.03 -21.93 2.46
CA ARG A 140 -2.86 -23.07 2.07
C ARG A 140 -3.22 -23.12 0.58
N GLY A 141 -2.70 -22.22 -0.23
CA GLY A 141 -3.00 -22.16 -1.65
C GLY A 141 -4.47 -21.82 -1.96
N LYS A 142 -5.21 -21.15 -1.07
CA LYS A 142 -6.61 -20.73 -1.30
C LYS A 142 -6.71 -19.40 -2.00
N LEU A 143 -5.64 -18.61 -2.00
CA LEU A 143 -5.49 -17.35 -2.70
C LEU A 143 -4.27 -17.42 -3.62
N ASP A 144 -4.32 -16.70 -4.72
CA ASP A 144 -3.22 -16.54 -5.66
C ASP A 144 -2.34 -15.35 -5.30
N LEU A 145 -2.98 -14.25 -4.90
CA LEU A 145 -2.33 -13.01 -4.44
C LEU A 145 -3.06 -12.50 -3.19
N ALA A 146 -2.34 -11.86 -2.29
CA ALA A 146 -2.96 -11.12 -1.19
C ALA A 146 -2.16 -9.87 -0.81
N ILE A 147 -2.86 -8.79 -0.47
CA ILE A 147 -2.28 -7.66 0.25
C ILE A 147 -2.38 -7.99 1.75
N VAL A 148 -1.30 -7.76 2.50
CA VAL A 148 -1.27 -7.90 3.95
C VAL A 148 -0.44 -6.80 4.60
N VAL A 149 -0.74 -6.49 5.86
CA VAL A 149 0.05 -5.58 6.70
C VAL A 149 0.95 -6.41 7.61
N GLN A 150 2.18 -5.98 7.80
CA GLN A 150 3.15 -6.61 8.70
C GLN A 150 4.19 -5.62 9.19
N PRO A 151 4.90 -5.90 10.31
CA PRO A 151 6.04 -5.10 10.74
C PRO A 151 7.10 -4.99 9.63
N ALA A 152 7.69 -3.81 9.45
CA ALA A 152 8.63 -3.53 8.35
C ALA A 152 9.84 -4.50 8.35
N LYS A 153 10.31 -4.91 9.53
CA LYS A 153 11.41 -5.87 9.69
C LYS A 153 11.14 -7.29 9.16
N GLU A 154 9.87 -7.61 8.89
CA GLU A 154 9.45 -8.92 8.37
C GLU A 154 9.32 -8.93 6.85
N SER A 155 9.53 -7.78 6.19
CA SER A 155 9.24 -7.62 4.77
C SER A 155 10.47 -7.81 3.89
N ARG A 156 10.25 -8.41 2.72
CA ARG A 156 11.22 -8.37 1.62
C ARG A 156 10.95 -7.11 0.80
N PRO A 157 11.97 -6.29 0.49
CA PRO A 157 11.76 -5.03 -0.24
C PRO A 157 10.98 -5.17 -1.56
N ALA A 158 11.18 -6.29 -2.28
CA ALA A 158 10.50 -6.55 -3.55
C ALA A 158 8.98 -6.75 -3.40
N ASP A 159 8.51 -7.14 -2.22
CA ASP A 159 7.10 -7.41 -1.95
C ASP A 159 6.36 -6.19 -1.40
N VAL A 160 7.08 -5.14 -0.98
CA VAL A 160 6.50 -3.93 -0.39
C VAL A 160 5.78 -3.10 -1.45
N LEU A 161 4.50 -2.85 -1.22
CA LEU A 161 3.68 -1.92 -2.01
C LEU A 161 3.84 -0.49 -1.51
N THR A 162 3.79 -0.31 -0.20
CA THR A 162 3.98 0.98 0.47
C THR A 162 4.27 0.77 1.95
N VAL A 163 4.76 1.81 2.59
CA VAL A 163 4.94 1.87 4.05
C VAL A 163 3.75 2.59 4.66
N THR A 164 3.25 2.09 5.77
CA THR A 164 2.22 2.71 6.59
C THR A 164 2.80 3.15 7.92
N THR A 165 2.47 4.38 8.34
CA THR A 165 2.89 4.94 9.63
C THR A 165 1.69 4.91 10.58
N PRO A 166 1.58 3.90 11.46
CA PRO A 166 0.49 3.83 12.42
C PRO A 166 0.59 4.97 13.43
N VAL A 167 -0.53 5.63 13.68
CA VAL A 167 -0.62 6.73 14.65
C VAL A 167 -1.78 6.49 15.60
N TRP A 168 -1.61 6.95 16.85
CA TRP A 168 -2.70 6.97 17.81
C TRP A 168 -3.73 8.00 17.43
N VAL A 169 -5.00 7.60 17.45
CA VAL A 169 -6.11 8.47 17.09
C VAL A 169 -7.22 8.42 18.14
N GLY A 170 -7.85 9.56 18.33
CA GLY A 170 -9.05 9.74 19.14
C GLY A 170 -10.01 10.72 18.48
N SER A 171 -11.17 10.94 19.09
CA SER A 171 -12.07 12.00 18.64
C SER A 171 -11.41 13.38 18.73
N PRO A 172 -11.89 14.41 18.03
CA PRO A 172 -11.30 15.75 18.06
C PRO A 172 -11.23 16.36 19.46
N SER A 173 -12.19 16.02 20.33
CA SER A 173 -12.26 16.50 21.73
C SER A 173 -11.54 15.60 22.74
N TYR A 174 -11.01 14.46 22.31
CA TYR A 174 -10.36 13.53 23.23
C TYR A 174 -9.07 14.11 23.80
N VAL A 175 -8.93 14.09 25.13
CA VAL A 175 -7.71 14.53 25.83
C VAL A 175 -7.09 13.33 26.51
N VAL A 176 -5.78 13.13 26.27
CA VAL A 176 -5.02 12.06 26.93
C VAL A 176 -4.84 12.43 28.40
N ASP A 177 -5.36 11.60 29.29
CA ASP A 177 -5.24 11.75 30.73
C ASP A 177 -4.28 10.67 31.27
N ASP A 178 -3.12 11.10 31.76
CA ASP A 178 -2.08 10.17 32.24
C ASP A 178 -2.40 9.52 33.60
N THR A 179 -3.39 10.04 34.30
CA THR A 179 -3.82 9.52 35.60
C THR A 179 -4.78 8.34 35.50
N ARG A 180 -5.40 8.16 34.31
CA ARG A 180 -6.42 7.13 34.05
C ARG A 180 -5.94 6.07 33.06
N PRO A 181 -6.43 4.81 33.19
CA PRO A 181 -6.18 3.80 32.17
C PRO A 181 -6.72 4.23 30.80
N LEU A 182 -5.88 4.15 29.76
CA LEU A 182 -6.23 4.53 28.39
C LEU A 182 -7.34 3.61 27.84
N PRO A 183 -8.49 4.13 27.41
CA PRO A 183 -9.56 3.33 26.83
C PRO A 183 -9.21 2.92 25.40
N LEU A 184 -9.14 1.63 25.10
CA LEU A 184 -8.73 1.10 23.80
C LEU A 184 -9.90 0.47 23.03
N ALA A 185 -9.99 0.80 21.75
CA ALA A 185 -10.67 0.00 20.75
C ALA A 185 -9.61 -0.85 20.03
N LEU A 186 -9.65 -2.15 20.29
CA LEU A 186 -8.66 -3.11 19.79
C LEU A 186 -9.20 -3.87 18.56
N TYR A 187 -8.30 -4.15 17.64
CA TYR A 187 -8.54 -5.10 16.57
C TYR A 187 -8.56 -6.53 17.13
N ALA A 188 -9.41 -7.40 16.57
CA ALA A 188 -9.43 -8.82 16.95
C ALA A 188 -8.06 -9.49 16.68
N GLU A 189 -7.68 -10.41 17.54
CA GLU A 189 -6.43 -11.18 17.39
C GLU A 189 -6.48 -12.20 16.25
N PRO A 190 -5.29 -12.47 15.66
CA PRO A 190 -4.05 -11.72 15.77
C PRO A 190 -4.01 -10.56 14.77
N CYS A 191 -3.65 -9.37 15.22
CA CYS A 191 -3.52 -8.17 14.39
C CYS A 191 -2.21 -7.45 14.71
N PRO A 192 -1.39 -7.05 13.70
CA PRO A 192 -0.14 -6.33 13.94
C PRO A 192 -0.34 -5.03 14.71
N TYR A 193 -1.38 -4.26 14.41
CA TYR A 193 -1.68 -3.02 15.12
C TYR A 193 -2.09 -3.27 16.57
N ARG A 194 -2.87 -4.32 16.85
CA ARG A 194 -3.17 -4.70 18.25
C ARG A 194 -1.90 -5.02 19.01
N ALA A 195 -1.02 -5.84 18.44
CA ALA A 195 0.26 -6.18 19.06
C ALA A 195 1.13 -4.93 19.29
N ALA A 196 1.20 -4.02 18.31
CA ALA A 196 1.93 -2.76 18.45
C ALA A 196 1.35 -1.87 19.56
N MET A 197 0.01 -1.74 19.65
CA MET A 197 -0.68 -0.99 20.70
C MET A 197 -0.32 -1.51 22.09
N THR A 198 -0.54 -2.79 22.31
CA THR A 198 -0.37 -3.39 23.65
C THR A 198 1.09 -3.44 24.08
N SER A 199 2.02 -3.80 23.17
CA SER A 199 3.45 -3.86 23.49
C SER A 199 4.05 -2.47 23.73
N SER A 200 3.69 -1.46 22.96
CA SER A 200 4.19 -0.10 23.17
C SER A 200 3.71 0.51 24.48
N LEU A 201 2.44 0.33 24.83
CA LEU A 201 1.88 0.80 26.10
C LEU A 201 2.50 0.05 27.28
N GLN A 202 2.71 -1.26 27.14
CA GLN A 202 3.36 -2.07 28.17
C GLN A 202 4.80 -1.59 28.41
N SER A 203 5.57 -1.38 27.35
CA SER A 203 6.95 -0.88 27.42
C SER A 203 7.04 0.51 28.06
N ALA A 204 6.02 1.35 27.85
CA ALA A 204 5.92 2.68 28.45
C ALA A 204 5.33 2.67 29.87
N GLY A 205 5.00 1.50 30.46
CA GLY A 205 4.35 1.42 31.75
C GLY A 205 2.95 2.04 31.82
N ARG A 206 2.33 2.28 30.66
CA ARG A 206 1.03 2.95 30.55
C ARG A 206 -0.10 1.96 30.75
N LYS A 207 -0.97 2.19 31.74
CA LYS A 207 -2.17 1.37 31.99
C LYS A 207 -3.22 1.63 30.91
N TRP A 208 -3.93 0.59 30.51
CA TRP A 208 -5.06 0.68 29.57
C TRP A 208 -6.21 -0.23 30.01
N ARG A 209 -7.37 -0.01 29.40
CA ARG A 209 -8.55 -0.87 29.50
C ARG A 209 -9.18 -1.05 28.13
N VAL A 210 -9.72 -2.23 27.87
CA VAL A 210 -10.39 -2.51 26.59
C VAL A 210 -11.85 -2.07 26.69
N ILE A 211 -12.27 -1.21 25.77
CA ILE A 211 -13.66 -0.77 25.59
C ILE A 211 -14.33 -1.59 24.50
N LEU A 212 -13.59 -1.85 23.42
CA LEU A 212 -14.06 -2.57 22.25
C LEU A 212 -12.99 -3.53 21.78
N ASP A 213 -13.41 -4.76 21.42
CA ASP A 213 -12.61 -5.75 20.69
C ASP A 213 -13.42 -6.13 19.44
N SER A 214 -12.89 -5.83 18.24
CA SER A 214 -13.65 -6.02 17.01
C SER A 214 -12.75 -6.38 15.83
N GLY A 215 -13.22 -7.31 14.99
CA GLY A 215 -12.62 -7.58 13.68
C GLY A 215 -13.01 -6.58 12.60
N SER A 216 -13.93 -5.68 12.86
CA SER A 216 -14.41 -4.68 11.91
C SER A 216 -13.74 -3.33 12.12
N THR A 217 -12.95 -2.90 11.16
CA THR A 217 -12.34 -1.56 11.18
C THR A 217 -13.38 -0.44 11.24
N GLN A 218 -14.53 -0.62 10.60
CA GLN A 218 -15.62 0.36 10.63
C GLN A 218 -16.19 0.56 12.03
N VAL A 219 -16.39 -0.54 12.78
CA VAL A 219 -16.88 -0.49 14.16
C VAL A 219 -15.86 0.16 15.09
N ILE A 220 -14.55 -0.14 14.90
CA ILE A 220 -13.47 0.50 15.64
C ILE A 220 -13.46 2.01 15.38
N LYS A 221 -13.57 2.44 14.11
CA LYS A 221 -13.63 3.87 13.75
C LYS A 221 -14.80 4.57 14.42
N ALA A 222 -16.01 4.00 14.35
CA ALA A 222 -17.18 4.58 14.99
C ALA A 222 -17.02 4.73 16.52
N CYS A 223 -16.40 3.76 17.18
CA CYS A 223 -16.09 3.83 18.62
C CYS A 223 -15.13 4.97 18.94
N VAL A 224 -14.13 5.22 18.07
CA VAL A 224 -13.16 6.31 18.26
C VAL A 224 -13.78 7.67 17.95
N GLU A 225 -14.53 7.78 16.86
CA GLU A 225 -15.22 9.01 16.43
C GLU A 225 -16.24 9.47 17.49
N SER A 226 -16.89 8.52 18.18
CA SER A 226 -17.79 8.82 19.29
C SER A 226 -17.10 9.23 20.60
N GLY A 227 -15.75 9.21 20.65
CA GLY A 227 -14.97 9.58 21.84
C GLY A 227 -14.91 8.52 22.93
N LEU A 228 -15.38 7.30 22.70
CA LEU A 228 -15.41 6.22 23.70
C LEU A 228 -14.02 5.60 23.93
N ALA A 229 -13.17 5.57 22.91
CA ALA A 229 -11.85 4.93 22.97
C ALA A 229 -10.86 5.58 22.00
N VAL A 230 -9.60 5.15 22.11
CA VAL A 230 -8.53 5.45 21.16
C VAL A 230 -8.05 4.17 20.49
N THR A 231 -7.44 4.29 19.30
CA THR A 231 -6.88 3.15 18.57
C THR A 231 -5.65 3.56 17.76
N LEU A 232 -5.05 2.62 17.03
CA LEU A 232 -4.10 2.91 15.96
C LEU A 232 -4.81 2.89 14.62
N LEU A 233 -4.51 3.89 13.80
CA LEU A 233 -4.82 3.89 12.38
C LEU A 233 -3.57 4.26 11.58
N ASP A 234 -3.55 3.83 10.33
CA ASP A 234 -2.63 4.40 9.36
C ASP A 234 -2.89 5.90 9.23
N ARG A 235 -1.82 6.72 9.28
CA ARG A 235 -1.91 8.19 9.19
C ARG A 235 -2.72 8.65 7.98
N ALA A 236 -2.59 8.00 6.84
CA ALA A 236 -3.33 8.33 5.62
C ALA A 236 -4.84 8.09 5.72
N ARG A 237 -5.31 7.40 6.77
CA ARG A 237 -6.70 7.00 6.98
C ARG A 237 -7.40 7.72 8.12
N VAL A 238 -6.73 8.69 8.73
CA VAL A 238 -7.32 9.55 9.76
C VAL A 238 -8.37 10.45 9.11
N SER A 239 -9.62 10.34 9.56
CA SER A 239 -10.73 11.15 9.05
C SER A 239 -10.78 12.53 9.72
N ALA A 240 -11.62 13.44 9.18
CA ALA A 240 -11.85 14.75 9.78
C ALA A 240 -12.49 14.67 11.17
N ASP A 241 -13.18 13.56 11.46
CA ASP A 241 -13.83 13.31 12.76
C ASP A 241 -12.89 12.65 13.77
N MET A 242 -11.60 12.61 13.45
CA MET A 242 -10.53 12.11 14.32
C MET A 242 -9.34 13.05 14.34
N ARG A 243 -8.54 12.96 15.39
CA ARG A 243 -7.24 13.61 15.45
C ARG A 243 -6.14 12.63 15.86
N VAL A 244 -4.93 12.90 15.40
CA VAL A 244 -3.72 12.24 15.91
C VAL A 244 -3.46 12.72 17.33
N LEU A 245 -3.19 11.79 18.22
CA LEU A 245 -2.93 12.05 19.63
C LEU A 245 -1.42 12.10 19.89
N ASP A 246 -1.01 13.14 20.58
CA ASP A 246 0.35 13.29 21.11
C ASP A 246 0.47 12.70 22.52
N GLY A 247 1.70 12.50 23.00
CA GLY A 247 1.97 12.02 24.36
C GLY A 247 1.80 10.50 24.55
N LEU A 248 1.51 9.75 23.48
CA LEU A 248 1.48 8.28 23.49
C LEU A 248 2.73 7.70 22.85
N PRO A 249 3.11 6.44 23.18
CA PRO A 249 4.31 5.82 22.63
C PRO A 249 4.32 5.80 21.11
N GLN A 250 5.46 6.14 20.51
CA GLN A 250 5.63 6.05 19.06
C GLN A 250 5.54 4.59 18.58
N ILE A 251 4.89 4.39 17.46
CA ILE A 251 4.74 3.09 16.83
C ILE A 251 5.68 2.99 15.62
N GLU A 252 6.37 1.87 15.50
CA GLU A 252 7.19 1.58 14.33
C GLU A 252 6.35 1.48 13.06
N ASP A 253 6.95 1.84 11.95
CA ASP A 253 6.33 1.69 10.63
C ASP A 253 6.02 0.22 10.33
N HIS A 254 4.96 0.04 9.56
CA HIS A 254 4.57 -1.25 9.02
C HIS A 254 4.59 -1.20 7.50
N ASP A 255 4.78 -2.35 6.90
CA ASP A 255 4.72 -2.49 5.45
C ASP A 255 3.38 -3.07 5.01
N VAL A 256 2.84 -2.51 3.94
CA VAL A 256 1.78 -3.12 3.16
C VAL A 256 2.46 -3.91 2.05
N VAL A 257 2.35 -5.23 2.10
CA VAL A 257 3.06 -6.12 1.17
C VAL A 257 2.10 -6.90 0.28
N LEU A 258 2.56 -7.23 -0.93
CA LEU A 258 1.88 -8.12 -1.85
C LEU A 258 2.47 -9.53 -1.72
N MET A 259 1.73 -10.43 -1.11
CA MET A 259 2.09 -11.84 -1.00
C MET A 259 1.59 -12.63 -2.21
N ARG A 260 2.34 -13.67 -2.57
CA ARG A 260 2.02 -14.62 -3.64
C ARG A 260 1.76 -15.99 -3.06
N GLY A 261 0.72 -16.66 -3.55
CA GLY A 261 0.47 -18.05 -3.22
C GLY A 261 1.40 -18.98 -3.99
N ASP A 262 1.94 -19.94 -3.29
CA ASP A 262 2.75 -21.00 -3.90
C ASP A 262 1.86 -22.18 -4.33
N ARG A 263 1.12 -22.01 -5.43
CA ARG A 263 0.36 -23.09 -6.06
C ARG A 263 1.14 -23.85 -7.14
N GLY A 264 2.47 -23.63 -7.20
CA GLY A 264 3.30 -24.21 -8.25
C GLY A 264 3.02 -23.68 -9.66
N ARG A 265 2.18 -22.64 -9.81
CA ARG A 265 1.84 -22.00 -11.08
C ARG A 265 1.70 -20.49 -10.89
N THR A 266 2.74 -19.77 -11.21
CA THR A 266 2.61 -18.34 -11.45
C THR A 266 1.97 -18.17 -12.82
N THR A 267 0.74 -17.68 -12.87
CA THR A 267 0.06 -17.41 -14.14
C THR A 267 0.36 -15.99 -14.61
N GLU A 268 0.33 -15.79 -15.94
CA GLU A 268 0.51 -14.46 -16.53
C GLU A 268 -0.51 -13.44 -15.97
N ALA A 269 -1.76 -13.88 -15.75
CA ALA A 269 -2.81 -13.06 -15.13
C ALA A 269 -2.44 -12.60 -13.71
N MET A 270 -1.82 -13.47 -12.90
CA MET A 270 -1.34 -13.10 -11.56
C MET A 270 -0.22 -12.06 -11.64
N GLU A 271 0.73 -12.21 -12.56
CA GLU A 271 1.83 -11.26 -12.72
C GLU A 271 1.35 -9.89 -13.19
N LEU A 272 0.40 -9.85 -14.10
CA LEU A 272 -0.20 -8.60 -14.58
C LEU A 272 -0.97 -7.89 -13.46
N LEU A 273 -1.77 -8.62 -12.68
CA LEU A 273 -2.45 -8.04 -11.53
C LEU A 273 -1.44 -7.57 -10.48
N ALA A 274 -0.42 -8.35 -10.16
CA ALA A 274 0.64 -7.98 -9.24
C ALA A 274 1.38 -6.71 -9.70
N THR A 275 1.70 -6.63 -10.98
CA THR A 275 2.34 -5.46 -11.58
C THR A 275 1.45 -4.22 -11.47
N ARG A 276 0.15 -4.35 -11.79
CA ARG A 276 -0.79 -3.25 -11.66
C ARG A 276 -0.98 -2.78 -10.22
N LEU A 277 -1.08 -3.71 -9.26
CA LEU A 277 -1.12 -3.37 -7.84
C LEU A 277 0.14 -2.60 -7.42
N ARG A 278 1.33 -3.06 -7.81
CA ARG A 278 2.58 -2.35 -7.52
C ARG A 278 2.64 -0.95 -8.13
N GLN A 279 2.08 -0.76 -9.31
CA GLN A 279 2.08 0.54 -9.99
C GLN A 279 1.07 1.53 -9.41
N ARG A 280 -0.07 1.06 -8.95
CA ARG A 280 -1.24 1.89 -8.61
C ARG A 280 -1.58 1.97 -7.14
N PHE A 281 -1.15 1.00 -6.32
CA PHE A 281 -1.44 1.02 -4.89
C PHE A 281 -0.74 2.21 -4.22
N ARG A 282 -1.51 3.04 -3.53
CA ARG A 282 -1.06 4.19 -2.73
C ARG A 282 -1.94 4.29 -1.49
N LEU A 283 -1.40 4.91 -0.41
CA LEU A 283 -2.12 5.26 0.81
C LEU A 283 -2.39 6.74 0.86
#